data_0f4d623c74eb035e7162c58afe6d83bc
#
_entry.id   0f4d623c74eb035e7162c58afe6d83bc
#
_cell.length_a   1.000
_cell.length_b   1.000
_cell.length_c   1.000
_cell.angle_alpha   90.00
_cell.angle_beta   90.00
_cell.angle_gamma   90.00
#
_symmetry.space_group_name_H-M   'P 1'
#
loop_
_entity.id
_entity.type
_entity.pdbx_description
1 polymer ?
#
loop_
_entity_poly.entity_id
_entity_poly.type
_entity_poly.pdbx_seq_one_letter_code
_entity_poly.pdbx_strand_id
1 'polypeptide(L)'
;DPRVAGVAFTGSTETARAINRALAARDAAIGVLIAETGGQNALIADSSALPEQLVKDALASAFTSAGQRCSAARVLFVQADIADKVIGMIAGAMAELVVGDPALLSTDVGPVIDTDAKALLDAHAARMQGAAKFIAEARLGEDTAHGTFFAPRAWELQSLSQLTRENFGPALHVIRWNADQLDAVVDAINATGFGLTLGIHSRIDETVERVIQRAKVGNVYVNRNQIGAVVGVQPFGGQNLSGTGPKAGGPHYLPRFATEKTVTINTTAAGGNASLLTLGE
;
A
#
# COMPACT_ATOMS: atom_id res chain seq x y z
N ASP A 1 -18.61 -19.03 -15.63
CA ASP A 1 -18.24 -20.21 -16.39
C ASP A 1 -17.66 -21.26 -15.42
N PRO A 2 -18.13 -22.54 -15.45
CA PRO A 2 -17.66 -23.59 -14.54
C PRO A 2 -16.20 -24.00 -14.75
N ARG A 3 -15.60 -23.69 -15.89
CA ARG A 3 -14.18 -23.95 -16.19
C ARG A 3 -13.23 -23.02 -15.47
N VAL A 4 -13.70 -21.90 -14.92
CA VAL A 4 -12.85 -20.95 -14.17
C VAL A 4 -12.55 -21.54 -12.80
N ALA A 5 -11.29 -21.95 -12.58
CA ALA A 5 -10.84 -22.53 -11.31
C ALA A 5 -10.57 -21.46 -10.23
N GLY A 6 -10.29 -20.22 -10.62
CA GLY A 6 -10.03 -19.11 -9.71
C GLY A 6 -9.79 -17.80 -10.44
N VAL A 7 -9.56 -16.74 -9.68
CA VAL A 7 -9.26 -15.39 -10.18
C VAL A 7 -8.04 -14.83 -9.45
N ALA A 8 -7.06 -14.34 -10.21
CA ALA A 8 -6.01 -13.47 -9.71
C ALA A 8 -6.37 -12.02 -10.10
N PHE A 9 -6.48 -11.14 -9.11
CA PHE A 9 -7.03 -9.80 -9.28
C PHE A 9 -6.18 -8.76 -8.56
N THR A 10 -5.99 -7.62 -9.21
CA THR A 10 -5.45 -6.41 -8.57
C THR A 10 -6.41 -5.24 -8.85
N GLY A 11 -6.83 -4.53 -7.80
CA GLY A 11 -7.76 -3.41 -7.94
C GLY A 11 -8.37 -2.97 -6.61
N SER A 12 -9.61 -2.46 -6.62
CA SER A 12 -10.26 -1.99 -5.40
C SER A 12 -10.74 -3.14 -4.49
N THR A 13 -10.82 -2.87 -3.20
CA THR A 13 -11.35 -3.83 -2.20
C THR A 13 -12.82 -4.18 -2.51
N GLU A 14 -13.60 -3.21 -2.99
CA GLU A 14 -15.00 -3.41 -3.37
C GLU A 14 -15.14 -4.40 -4.52
N THR A 15 -14.29 -4.25 -5.56
CA THR A 15 -14.27 -5.16 -6.71
C THR A 15 -13.82 -6.57 -6.30
N ALA A 16 -12.77 -6.67 -5.47
CA ALA A 16 -12.33 -7.97 -4.93
C ALA A 16 -13.44 -8.68 -4.18
N ARG A 17 -14.21 -7.96 -3.35
CA ARG A 17 -15.37 -8.50 -2.65
C ARG A 17 -16.49 -8.92 -3.60
N ALA A 18 -16.73 -8.17 -4.68
CA ALA A 18 -17.72 -8.54 -5.70
C ALA A 18 -17.31 -9.84 -6.41
N ILE A 19 -16.04 -9.98 -6.79
CA ILE A 19 -15.49 -11.21 -7.38
C ILE A 19 -15.64 -12.39 -6.41
N ASN A 20 -15.28 -12.20 -5.13
CA ASN A 20 -15.40 -13.26 -4.13
C ASN A 20 -16.85 -13.77 -3.97
N ARG A 21 -17.81 -12.85 -3.90
CA ARG A 21 -19.24 -13.21 -3.85
C ARG A 21 -19.67 -13.96 -5.12
N ALA A 22 -19.25 -13.50 -6.30
CA ALA A 22 -19.56 -14.16 -7.57
C ALA A 22 -18.95 -15.56 -7.65
N LEU A 23 -17.73 -15.76 -7.15
CA LEU A 23 -17.10 -17.09 -7.06
C LEU A 23 -17.87 -18.00 -6.10
N ALA A 24 -18.24 -17.48 -4.92
CA ALA A 24 -18.96 -18.26 -3.90
C ALA A 24 -20.40 -18.64 -4.33
N ALA A 25 -21.05 -17.80 -5.16
CA ALA A 25 -22.43 -18.03 -5.61
C ALA A 25 -22.55 -19.00 -6.78
N ARG A 26 -21.46 -19.52 -7.33
CA ARG A 26 -21.50 -20.45 -8.46
C ARG A 26 -21.90 -21.87 -8.00
N ASP A 27 -22.72 -22.51 -8.79
CA ASP A 27 -22.95 -23.97 -8.71
C ASP A 27 -21.88 -24.70 -9.54
N ALA A 28 -20.62 -24.64 -9.05
CA ALA A 28 -19.43 -25.22 -9.69
C ALA A 28 -18.36 -25.46 -8.63
N ALA A 29 -17.17 -25.97 -9.04
CA ALA A 29 -16.04 -26.15 -8.15
C ALA A 29 -15.70 -24.86 -7.38
N ILE A 30 -15.36 -25.00 -6.10
CA ILE A 30 -14.99 -23.88 -5.23
C ILE A 30 -13.77 -23.17 -5.81
N GLY A 31 -13.98 -21.93 -6.26
CA GLY A 31 -12.94 -21.14 -6.91
C GLY A 31 -12.01 -20.45 -5.89
N VAL A 32 -10.76 -20.30 -6.28
CA VAL A 32 -9.74 -19.57 -5.50
C VAL A 32 -9.73 -18.10 -5.90
N LEU A 33 -9.68 -17.20 -4.92
CA LEU A 33 -9.39 -15.78 -5.16
C LEU A 33 -8.00 -15.45 -4.61
N ILE A 34 -7.14 -14.90 -5.48
CA ILE A 34 -5.93 -14.20 -5.11
C ILE A 34 -6.16 -12.74 -5.43
N ALA A 35 -6.37 -11.92 -4.41
CA ALA A 35 -6.64 -10.49 -4.56
C ALA A 35 -5.56 -9.67 -3.89
N GLU A 36 -5.08 -8.66 -4.60
CA GLU A 36 -4.25 -7.57 -4.11
C GLU A 36 -5.03 -6.26 -4.28
N THR A 37 -5.21 -5.54 -3.19
CA THR A 37 -6.08 -4.36 -3.16
C THR A 37 -5.38 -3.14 -2.59
N GLY A 38 -6.11 -2.08 -2.32
CA GLY A 38 -5.57 -0.80 -1.88
C GLY A 38 -4.98 -0.80 -0.46
N GLY A 39 -4.56 0.36 0.00
CA GLY A 39 -3.97 0.53 1.32
C GLY A 39 -4.14 1.95 1.86
N GLN A 40 -4.41 2.06 3.15
CA GLN A 40 -4.29 3.32 3.90
C GLN A 40 -2.86 3.43 4.44
N ASN A 41 -1.91 3.40 3.51
CA ASN A 41 -0.51 3.23 3.84
C ASN A 41 0.07 4.42 4.60
N ALA A 42 0.76 4.13 5.69
CA ALA A 42 1.39 5.13 6.53
C ALA A 42 2.92 5.14 6.37
N LEU A 43 3.51 6.30 6.65
CA LEU A 43 4.93 6.47 6.86
C LEU A 43 5.10 7.07 8.26
N ILE A 44 5.94 6.47 9.10
CA ILE A 44 6.21 6.93 10.48
C ILE A 44 7.60 7.55 10.51
N ALA A 45 7.74 8.71 11.12
CA ALA A 45 9.01 9.36 11.36
C ALA A 45 9.16 9.76 12.82
N ASP A 46 10.22 9.30 13.48
CA ASP A 46 10.61 9.77 14.79
C ASP A 46 11.56 10.98 14.72
N SER A 47 11.92 11.54 15.87
CA SER A 47 12.81 12.72 15.96
C SER A 47 14.24 12.46 15.48
N SER A 48 14.63 11.19 15.32
CA SER A 48 15.96 10.81 14.82
C SER A 48 16.05 10.78 13.29
N ALA A 49 14.90 10.82 12.57
CA ALA A 49 14.86 10.80 11.12
C ALA A 49 15.69 11.94 10.51
N LEU A 50 16.29 11.70 9.34
CA LEU A 50 16.94 12.74 8.55
C LEU A 50 15.85 13.54 7.80
N PRO A 51 15.59 14.81 8.15
CA PRO A 51 14.43 15.54 7.61
C PRO A 51 14.44 15.67 6.09
N GLU A 52 15.60 15.90 5.48
CA GLU A 52 15.73 16.07 4.03
C GLU A 52 15.41 14.79 3.27
N GLN A 53 15.88 13.65 3.76
CA GLN A 53 15.54 12.33 3.19
C GLN A 53 14.08 11.97 3.44
N LEU A 54 13.57 12.20 4.65
CA LEU A 54 12.18 11.98 5.00
C LEU A 54 11.24 12.71 4.06
N VAL A 55 11.46 14.02 3.83
CA VAL A 55 10.62 14.84 2.95
C VAL A 55 10.68 14.33 1.52
N LYS A 56 11.87 14.07 0.98
CA LYS A 56 12.06 13.50 -0.35
C LYS A 56 11.30 12.18 -0.51
N ASP A 57 11.45 11.27 0.44
CA ASP A 57 10.83 9.94 0.40
C ASP A 57 9.32 10.00 0.63
N ALA A 58 8.83 10.93 1.47
CA ALA A 58 7.41 11.15 1.69
C ALA A 58 6.72 11.68 0.42
N LEU A 59 7.29 12.70 -0.24
CA LEU A 59 6.75 13.23 -1.50
C LEU A 59 6.79 12.19 -2.61
N ALA A 60 7.91 11.49 -2.77
CA ALA A 60 8.01 10.39 -3.74
C ALA A 60 6.96 9.31 -3.47
N SER A 61 6.77 8.92 -2.21
CA SER A 61 5.79 7.90 -1.83
C SER A 61 4.34 8.36 -2.04
N ALA A 62 4.05 9.66 -1.84
CA ALA A 62 2.70 10.18 -1.93
C ALA A 62 2.30 10.58 -3.35
N PHE A 63 3.24 11.12 -4.15
CA PHE A 63 2.89 11.85 -5.36
C PHE A 63 3.41 11.23 -6.67
N THR A 64 4.41 10.35 -6.63
CA THR A 64 4.85 9.63 -7.84
C THR A 64 3.67 8.88 -8.47
N SER A 65 3.54 8.93 -9.81
CA SER A 65 2.39 8.40 -10.56
C SER A 65 1.05 9.03 -10.11
N ALA A 66 1.06 10.31 -9.74
CA ALA A 66 -0.08 11.03 -9.16
C ALA A 66 -0.71 10.31 -7.96
N GLY A 67 0.11 9.68 -7.10
CA GLY A 67 -0.35 8.91 -5.95
C GLY A 67 -1.20 7.68 -6.29
N GLN A 68 -1.22 7.26 -7.55
CA GLN A 68 -2.05 6.15 -8.04
C GLN A 68 -1.32 4.82 -8.01
N ARG A 69 -0.65 4.54 -6.89
CA ARG A 69 -0.08 3.23 -6.56
C ARG A 69 -0.75 2.69 -5.31
N CYS A 70 -1.00 1.40 -5.28
CA CYS A 70 -1.52 0.72 -4.09
C CYS A 70 -0.60 0.91 -2.87
N SER A 71 0.71 1.06 -3.10
CA SER A 71 1.74 1.29 -2.07
C SER A 71 1.96 2.77 -1.71
N ALA A 72 1.28 3.72 -2.37
CA ALA A 72 1.50 5.15 -2.13
C ALA A 72 1.19 5.53 -0.67
N ALA A 73 2.00 6.42 -0.10
CA ALA A 73 1.77 6.97 1.23
C ALA A 73 0.53 7.85 1.24
N ARG A 74 -0.41 7.55 2.12
CA ARG A 74 -1.62 8.35 2.35
C ARG A 74 -1.48 9.21 3.59
N VAL A 75 -0.67 8.73 4.56
CA VAL A 75 -0.49 9.36 5.87
C VAL A 75 0.98 9.36 6.23
N LEU A 76 1.44 10.51 6.73
CA LEU A 76 2.75 10.68 7.35
C LEU A 76 2.54 11.00 8.84
N PHE A 77 2.95 10.09 9.70
CA PHE A 77 3.05 10.34 11.13
C PHE A 77 4.42 10.93 11.45
N VAL A 78 4.44 12.15 12.00
CA VAL A 78 5.68 12.83 12.35
C VAL A 78 5.71 13.11 13.85
N GLN A 79 6.81 12.73 14.51
CA GLN A 79 6.99 13.06 15.93
C GLN A 79 6.95 14.57 16.14
N ALA A 80 6.26 15.00 17.19
CA ALA A 80 5.95 16.41 17.44
C ALA A 80 7.18 17.32 17.47
N ASP A 81 8.32 16.81 17.99
CA ASP A 81 9.57 17.56 18.13
C ASP A 81 10.14 18.07 16.80
N ILE A 82 9.89 17.36 15.71
CA ILE A 82 10.39 17.71 14.36
C ILE A 82 9.29 18.13 13.40
N ALA A 83 8.02 18.05 13.83
CA ALA A 83 6.88 18.18 12.94
C ALA A 83 6.82 19.56 12.25
N ASP A 84 7.06 20.66 12.93
CA ASP A 84 7.01 22.00 12.33
C ASP A 84 8.07 22.16 11.23
N LYS A 85 9.28 21.68 11.48
CA LYS A 85 10.35 21.70 10.47
C LYS A 85 9.97 20.85 9.26
N VAL A 86 9.53 19.61 9.49
CA VAL A 86 9.17 18.67 8.41
C VAL A 86 8.00 19.19 7.58
N ILE A 87 6.95 19.72 8.22
CA ILE A 87 5.79 20.29 7.52
C ILE A 87 6.20 21.51 6.68
N GLY A 88 7.04 22.40 7.22
CA GLY A 88 7.57 23.52 6.47
C GLY A 88 8.39 23.08 5.25
N MET A 89 9.21 22.05 5.39
CA MET A 89 9.99 21.49 4.28
C MET A 89 9.10 20.79 3.24
N ILE A 90 8.05 20.08 3.66
CA ILE A 90 7.05 19.49 2.75
C ILE A 90 6.40 20.59 1.93
N ALA A 91 5.95 21.68 2.55
CA ALA A 91 5.32 22.79 1.85
C ALA A 91 6.27 23.43 0.84
N GLY A 92 7.53 23.66 1.21
CA GLY A 92 8.55 24.18 0.29
C GLY A 92 8.82 23.25 -0.88
N ALA A 93 9.00 21.95 -0.63
CA ALA A 93 9.26 20.97 -1.68
C ALA A 93 8.04 20.76 -2.61
N MET A 94 6.80 20.88 -2.09
CA MET A 94 5.60 20.83 -2.91
C MET A 94 5.45 22.05 -3.84
N ALA A 95 5.99 23.20 -3.45
CA ALA A 95 5.97 24.40 -4.30
C ALA A 95 6.88 24.26 -5.54
N GLU A 96 7.86 23.37 -5.50
CA GLU A 96 8.77 23.08 -6.61
C GLU A 96 8.26 21.98 -7.54
N LEU A 97 7.16 21.27 -7.19
CA LEU A 97 6.62 20.19 -8.02
C LEU A 97 6.05 20.75 -9.33
N VAL A 98 6.49 20.14 -10.43
CA VAL A 98 5.96 20.41 -11.77
C VAL A 98 4.84 19.42 -12.08
N VAL A 99 3.61 19.93 -12.20
CA VAL A 99 2.44 19.14 -12.59
C VAL A 99 2.14 19.42 -14.06
N GLY A 100 2.09 18.40 -14.91
CA GLY A 100 1.91 18.60 -16.35
C GLY A 100 1.96 17.33 -17.16
N ASP A 101 2.30 17.45 -18.45
CA ASP A 101 2.39 16.33 -19.39
C ASP A 101 3.46 15.32 -18.95
N PRO A 102 3.08 14.06 -18.65
CA PRO A 102 4.02 13.03 -18.20
C PRO A 102 4.99 12.57 -19.30
N ALA A 103 4.83 12.97 -20.56
CA ALA A 103 5.81 12.73 -21.61
C ALA A 103 7.06 13.62 -21.47
N LEU A 104 6.99 14.68 -20.71
CA LEU A 104 8.11 15.58 -20.46
C LEU A 104 8.91 15.13 -19.24
N LEU A 105 10.24 15.03 -19.39
CA LEU A 105 11.15 14.64 -18.29
C LEU A 105 11.17 15.65 -17.13
N SER A 106 10.70 16.86 -17.34
CA SER A 106 10.58 17.90 -16.32
C SER A 106 9.32 17.75 -15.47
N THR A 107 8.39 16.86 -15.82
CA THR A 107 7.14 16.67 -15.10
C THR A 107 7.33 15.69 -13.94
N ASP A 108 6.98 16.12 -12.74
CA ASP A 108 7.01 15.29 -11.54
C ASP A 108 5.70 14.51 -11.35
N VAL A 109 4.55 15.15 -11.66
CA VAL A 109 3.21 14.59 -11.42
C VAL A 109 2.33 14.79 -12.64
N GLY A 110 1.85 13.69 -13.20
CA GLY A 110 0.89 13.68 -14.33
C GLY A 110 -0.57 13.71 -13.88
N PRO A 111 -1.52 13.46 -14.81
CA PRO A 111 -2.96 13.43 -14.51
C PRO A 111 -3.35 12.17 -13.70
N VAL A 112 -4.52 12.23 -13.08
CA VAL A 112 -5.19 11.03 -12.59
C VAL A 112 -5.90 10.31 -13.75
N ILE A 113 -6.25 9.03 -13.54
CA ILE A 113 -6.64 8.12 -14.62
C ILE A 113 -7.89 8.59 -15.41
N ASP A 114 -8.87 9.14 -14.71
CA ASP A 114 -10.15 9.57 -15.32
C ASP A 114 -10.84 10.68 -14.52
N THR A 115 -11.98 11.12 -15.03
CA THR A 115 -12.84 12.13 -14.42
C THR A 115 -13.46 11.69 -13.11
N ASP A 116 -13.77 10.41 -12.95
CA ASP A 116 -14.37 9.86 -11.72
C ASP A 116 -13.35 9.86 -10.59
N ALA A 117 -12.10 9.46 -10.87
CA ALA A 117 -11.00 9.55 -9.93
C ALA A 117 -10.76 11.00 -9.49
N LYS A 118 -10.77 11.94 -10.45
CA LYS A 118 -10.65 13.37 -10.15
C LYS A 118 -11.79 13.87 -9.27
N ALA A 119 -13.04 13.52 -9.59
CA ALA A 119 -14.21 13.94 -8.82
C ALA A 119 -14.16 13.43 -7.37
N LEU A 120 -13.68 12.19 -7.14
CA LEU A 120 -13.48 11.65 -5.79
C LEU A 120 -12.42 12.42 -5.00
N LEU A 121 -11.35 12.86 -5.66
CA LEU A 121 -10.30 13.67 -5.03
C LEU A 121 -10.76 15.09 -4.76
N ASP A 122 -11.52 15.70 -5.67
CA ASP A 122 -12.11 17.01 -5.45
C ASP A 122 -13.10 17.01 -4.27
N ALA A 123 -13.94 15.98 -4.18
CA ALA A 123 -14.83 15.79 -3.04
C ALA A 123 -14.07 15.57 -1.72
N HIS A 124 -12.95 14.82 -1.77
CA HIS A 124 -12.08 14.66 -0.61
C HIS A 124 -11.46 15.99 -0.18
N ALA A 125 -10.93 16.77 -1.13
CA ALA A 125 -10.34 18.08 -0.87
C ALA A 125 -11.37 19.06 -0.26
N ALA A 126 -12.58 19.08 -0.78
CA ALA A 126 -13.68 19.90 -0.23
C ALA A 126 -14.01 19.50 1.21
N ARG A 127 -14.03 18.19 1.53
CA ARG A 127 -14.22 17.71 2.89
C ARG A 127 -13.08 18.11 3.83
N MET A 128 -11.84 18.12 3.35
CA MET A 128 -10.67 18.51 4.13
C MET A 128 -10.63 20.00 4.47
N GLN A 129 -11.20 20.87 3.65
CA GLN A 129 -11.25 22.32 3.92
C GLN A 129 -11.88 22.67 5.27
N GLY A 130 -12.87 21.89 5.72
CA GLY A 130 -13.52 22.11 7.03
C GLY A 130 -13.03 21.20 8.16
N ALA A 131 -12.29 20.13 7.83
CA ALA A 131 -11.94 19.08 8.77
C ALA A 131 -10.44 18.98 9.11
N ALA A 132 -9.58 19.69 8.38
CA ALA A 132 -8.13 19.58 8.48
C ALA A 132 -7.45 20.95 8.31
N LYS A 133 -6.24 21.08 8.83
CA LYS A 133 -5.40 22.25 8.59
C LYS A 133 -4.67 22.06 7.25
N PHE A 134 -4.87 23.00 6.33
CA PHE A 134 -4.19 23.02 5.05
C PHE A 134 -2.68 23.26 5.23
N ILE A 135 -1.86 22.47 4.54
CA ILE A 135 -0.39 22.62 4.52
C ILE A 135 0.06 23.27 3.22
N ALA A 136 -0.18 22.60 2.09
CA ALA A 136 0.29 23.07 0.78
C ALA A 136 -0.48 22.42 -0.37
N GLU A 137 -0.40 23.08 -1.54
CA GLU A 137 -0.90 22.60 -2.82
C GLU A 137 0.13 22.94 -3.90
N ALA A 138 0.44 21.97 -4.77
CA ALA A 138 1.27 22.23 -5.94
C ALA A 138 0.51 23.04 -6.98
N ARG A 139 1.22 23.84 -7.78
CA ARG A 139 0.60 24.66 -8.82
C ARG A 139 0.22 23.80 -10.03
N LEU A 140 -0.94 24.07 -10.60
CA LEU A 140 -1.32 23.58 -11.92
C LEU A 140 -0.92 24.63 -12.96
N GLY A 141 -0.16 24.22 -13.98
CA GLY A 141 0.18 25.06 -15.12
C GLY A 141 -0.99 25.22 -16.10
N GLU A 142 -0.86 26.14 -17.07
CA GLU A 142 -1.90 26.37 -18.10
C GLU A 142 -2.12 25.12 -18.98
N ASP A 143 -1.10 24.32 -19.18
CA ASP A 143 -1.12 23.04 -19.92
C ASP A 143 -1.98 21.96 -19.24
N THR A 144 -2.31 22.14 -17.97
CA THR A 144 -3.18 21.22 -17.20
C THR A 144 -4.68 21.53 -17.37
N ALA A 145 -5.04 22.59 -18.08
CA ALA A 145 -6.44 22.98 -18.33
C ALA A 145 -7.23 21.91 -19.09
N HIS A 146 -6.53 21.08 -19.87
CA HIS A 146 -7.11 19.98 -20.62
C HIS A 146 -6.63 18.65 -20.01
N GLY A 147 -7.51 17.92 -19.34
CA GLY A 147 -7.19 16.63 -18.74
C GLY A 147 -7.71 16.49 -17.31
N THR A 148 -7.38 15.36 -16.72
CA THR A 148 -7.85 14.96 -15.38
C THR A 148 -6.81 15.27 -14.30
N PHE A 149 -6.28 16.50 -14.32
CA PHE A 149 -5.28 16.91 -13.34
C PHE A 149 -5.91 17.26 -11.99
N PHE A 150 -5.29 16.73 -10.93
CA PHE A 150 -5.56 17.10 -9.54
C PHE A 150 -4.26 17.60 -8.93
N ALA A 151 -4.26 18.81 -8.40
CA ALA A 151 -3.08 19.37 -7.75
C ALA A 151 -2.68 18.53 -6.54
N PRO A 152 -1.43 18.04 -6.42
CA PRO A 152 -0.94 17.42 -5.19
C PRO A 152 -1.22 18.33 -3.99
N ARG A 153 -1.84 17.76 -2.93
CA ARG A 153 -2.22 18.49 -1.73
C ARG A 153 -1.79 17.79 -0.47
N ALA A 154 -1.50 18.60 0.54
CA ALA A 154 -1.18 18.10 1.87
C ALA A 154 -2.02 18.81 2.95
N TRP A 155 -2.47 18.03 3.95
CA TRP A 155 -3.24 18.51 5.11
C TRP A 155 -2.69 17.93 6.39
N GLU A 156 -2.81 18.68 7.49
CA GLU A 156 -2.56 18.19 8.83
C GLU A 156 -3.88 17.77 9.48
N LEU A 157 -3.93 16.53 9.96
CA LEU A 157 -5.07 15.92 10.64
C LEU A 157 -4.80 15.76 12.13
N GLN A 158 -5.89 15.69 12.92
CA GLN A 158 -5.82 15.39 14.35
C GLN A 158 -5.76 13.88 14.60
N SER A 159 -6.35 13.08 13.72
CA SER A 159 -6.49 11.62 13.91
C SER A 159 -6.66 10.91 12.56
N LEU A 160 -6.16 9.68 12.49
CA LEU A 160 -6.35 8.79 11.35
C LEU A 160 -7.83 8.45 11.08
N SER A 161 -8.68 8.50 12.10
CA SER A 161 -10.13 8.26 11.97
C SER A 161 -10.86 9.27 11.07
N GLN A 162 -10.25 10.43 10.78
CA GLN A 162 -10.77 11.38 9.80
C GLN A 162 -10.70 10.87 8.37
N LEU A 163 -9.92 9.80 8.11
CA LEU A 163 -9.80 9.15 6.81
C LEU A 163 -10.61 7.84 6.81
N THR A 164 -11.84 7.91 6.34
CA THR A 164 -12.78 6.80 6.36
C THR A 164 -12.62 5.80 5.21
N ARG A 165 -11.80 6.16 4.20
CA ARG A 165 -11.50 5.35 3.01
C ARG A 165 -10.13 5.70 2.47
N GLU A 166 -9.59 4.85 1.60
CA GLU A 166 -8.43 5.19 0.78
C GLU A 166 -8.79 6.31 -0.20
N ASN A 167 -7.96 7.35 -0.26
CA ASN A 167 -8.03 8.41 -1.27
C ASN A 167 -6.94 8.16 -2.30
N PHE A 168 -7.30 7.51 -3.41
CA PHE A 168 -6.37 7.04 -4.43
C PHE A 168 -5.96 8.18 -5.37
N GLY A 169 -4.93 8.90 -4.99
CA GLY A 169 -4.45 10.08 -5.70
C GLY A 169 -3.39 10.85 -4.92
N PRO A 170 -2.94 12.02 -5.42
CA PRO A 170 -1.85 12.79 -4.82
C PRO A 170 -2.34 13.64 -3.63
N ALA A 171 -2.76 12.97 -2.59
CA ALA A 171 -3.29 13.54 -1.34
C ALA A 171 -2.52 12.97 -0.15
N LEU A 172 -1.74 13.80 0.54
CA LEU A 172 -0.94 13.44 1.71
C LEU A 172 -1.56 14.05 2.98
N HIS A 173 -1.62 13.25 4.03
CA HIS A 173 -2.12 13.68 5.34
C HIS A 173 -1.02 13.55 6.37
N VAL A 174 -0.78 14.60 7.15
CA VAL A 174 0.23 14.60 8.21
C VAL A 174 -0.47 14.53 9.56
N ILE A 175 0.00 13.67 10.44
CA ILE A 175 -0.50 13.52 11.81
C ILE A 175 0.70 13.62 12.75
N ARG A 176 0.60 14.48 13.77
CA ARG A 176 1.62 14.59 14.82
C ARG A 176 1.40 13.51 15.88
N TRP A 177 2.49 13.03 16.44
CA TRP A 177 2.45 12.10 17.58
C TRP A 177 3.55 12.43 18.58
N ASN A 178 3.36 12.12 19.87
CA ASN A 178 4.34 12.32 20.92
C ASN A 178 5.20 11.07 21.12
N ALA A 179 6.43 11.24 21.59
CA ALA A 179 7.42 10.17 21.70
C ALA A 179 6.97 8.93 22.48
N ASP A 180 6.06 9.09 23.43
CA ASP A 180 5.46 8.00 24.22
C ASP A 180 4.31 7.27 23.51
N GLN A 181 3.90 7.71 22.30
CA GLN A 181 2.71 7.22 21.58
C GLN A 181 3.02 6.28 20.42
N LEU A 182 4.25 5.81 20.25
CA LEU A 182 4.64 4.99 19.10
C LEU A 182 3.72 3.77 18.92
N ASP A 183 3.44 3.04 20.00
CA ASP A 183 2.56 1.87 19.94
C ASP A 183 1.13 2.25 19.54
N ALA A 184 0.61 3.36 20.08
CA ALA A 184 -0.72 3.85 19.73
C ALA A 184 -0.81 4.25 18.25
N VAL A 185 0.26 4.81 17.67
CA VAL A 185 0.35 5.09 16.22
C VAL A 185 0.25 3.81 15.41
N VAL A 186 1.04 2.79 15.75
CA VAL A 186 1.01 1.51 15.02
C VAL A 186 -0.33 0.80 15.19
N ASP A 187 -0.93 0.86 16.38
CA ASP A 187 -2.26 0.31 16.64
C ASP A 187 -3.35 1.03 15.84
N ALA A 188 -3.28 2.35 15.72
CA ALA A 188 -4.21 3.11 14.89
C ALA A 188 -4.08 2.74 13.40
N ILE A 189 -2.86 2.52 12.91
CA ILE A 189 -2.61 2.03 11.54
C ILE A 189 -3.22 0.64 11.36
N ASN A 190 -2.96 -0.29 12.28
CA ASN A 190 -3.53 -1.64 12.24
C ASN A 190 -5.05 -1.65 12.28
N ALA A 191 -5.65 -0.74 13.06
CA ALA A 191 -7.10 -0.61 13.22
C ALA A 191 -7.83 -0.14 11.95
N THR A 192 -7.13 0.43 10.96
CA THR A 192 -7.72 0.73 9.66
C THR A 192 -8.23 -0.51 8.93
N GLY A 193 -7.72 -1.69 9.28
CA GLY A 193 -7.98 -2.95 8.60
C GLY A 193 -7.19 -3.13 7.30
N PHE A 194 -6.49 -2.12 6.82
CA PHE A 194 -5.54 -2.24 5.71
C PHE A 194 -4.17 -2.74 6.20
N GLY A 195 -3.42 -3.41 5.33
CA GLY A 195 -2.10 -3.93 5.67
C GLY A 195 -1.25 -4.21 4.44
N LEU A 196 -0.99 -3.19 3.60
CA LEU A 196 -0.17 -3.34 2.41
C LEU A 196 1.27 -2.88 2.66
N THR A 197 1.51 -1.59 2.77
CA THR A 197 2.84 -1.03 2.98
C THR A 197 2.91 -0.13 4.22
N LEU A 198 4.08 -0.11 4.85
CA LEU A 198 4.43 0.81 5.93
C LEU A 198 5.85 1.30 5.71
N GLY A 199 6.06 2.61 5.75
CA GLY A 199 7.37 3.22 5.80
C GLY A 199 7.75 3.60 7.23
N ILE A 200 9.03 3.55 7.56
CA ILE A 200 9.56 4.07 8.81
C ILE A 200 10.88 4.81 8.56
N HIS A 201 10.98 6.04 9.04
CA HIS A 201 12.19 6.82 9.09
C HIS A 201 12.63 7.00 10.54
N SER A 202 13.69 6.32 10.89
CA SER A 202 14.32 6.35 12.21
C SER A 202 15.77 5.93 12.09
N ARG A 203 16.64 6.49 12.94
CA ARG A 203 18.03 6.07 13.14
C ARG A 203 18.22 5.27 14.43
N ILE A 204 17.10 4.86 15.06
CA ILE A 204 17.07 4.09 16.30
C ILE A 204 16.58 2.70 15.95
N ASP A 205 17.46 1.70 15.99
CA ASP A 205 17.15 0.32 15.61
C ASP A 205 16.01 -0.26 16.46
N GLU A 206 15.97 0.01 17.75
CA GLU A 206 14.90 -0.44 18.65
C GLU A 206 13.53 0.09 18.22
N THR A 207 13.46 1.35 17.78
CA THR A 207 12.22 1.94 17.23
C THR A 207 11.79 1.19 15.97
N VAL A 208 12.74 0.93 15.08
CA VAL A 208 12.48 0.20 13.81
C VAL A 208 11.97 -1.22 14.11
N GLU A 209 12.66 -1.96 14.96
CA GLU A 209 12.27 -3.32 15.32
C GLU A 209 10.90 -3.37 16.00
N ARG A 210 10.62 -2.45 16.92
CA ARG A 210 9.33 -2.35 17.61
C ARG A 210 8.18 -2.13 16.64
N VAL A 211 8.35 -1.24 15.64
CA VAL A 211 7.35 -1.01 14.60
C VAL A 211 7.17 -2.26 13.74
N ILE A 212 8.26 -2.88 13.28
CA ILE A 212 8.21 -4.09 12.43
C ILE A 212 7.46 -5.22 13.13
N GLN A 213 7.72 -5.46 14.42
CA GLN A 213 7.09 -6.54 15.18
C GLN A 213 5.60 -6.30 15.42
N ARG A 214 5.18 -5.02 15.59
CA ARG A 214 3.81 -4.67 15.92
C ARG A 214 2.92 -4.46 14.69
N ALA A 215 3.48 -4.01 13.57
CA ALA A 215 2.74 -3.65 12.36
C ALA A 215 2.18 -4.89 11.64
N LYS A 216 0.90 -4.84 11.28
CA LYS A 216 0.19 -5.89 10.53
C LYS A 216 0.13 -5.53 9.04
N VAL A 217 1.29 -5.46 8.41
CA VAL A 217 1.43 -5.08 7.00
C VAL A 217 2.26 -6.09 6.23
N GLY A 218 2.05 -6.14 4.94
CA GLY A 218 2.78 -7.05 4.07
C GLY A 218 4.22 -6.62 3.80
N ASN A 219 4.48 -5.33 3.62
CA ASN A 219 5.80 -4.80 3.28
C ASN A 219 6.16 -3.61 4.17
N VAL A 220 7.33 -3.67 4.80
CA VAL A 220 7.90 -2.58 5.59
C VAL A 220 9.14 -2.04 4.89
N TYR A 221 9.26 -0.72 4.84
CA TYR A 221 10.37 -0.01 4.21
C TYR A 221 11.04 0.93 5.23
N VAL A 222 12.32 0.73 5.46
CA VAL A 222 13.08 1.49 6.48
C VAL A 222 13.99 2.49 5.79
N ASN A 223 13.89 3.77 6.19
CA ASN A 223 14.73 4.87 5.71
C ASN A 223 14.79 5.00 4.18
N ARG A 224 13.65 4.77 3.52
CA ARG A 224 13.46 4.92 2.08
C ARG A 224 11.98 5.14 1.76
N ASN A 225 11.68 5.53 0.52
CA ASN A 225 10.31 5.57 0.03
C ASN A 225 9.68 4.16 0.02
N GLN A 226 8.35 4.10 0.13
CA GLN A 226 7.58 2.87 0.26
C GLN A 226 6.92 2.41 -1.05
N ILE A 227 7.28 3.01 -2.17
CA ILE A 227 6.79 2.65 -3.50
C ILE A 227 7.85 1.87 -4.29
N GLY A 228 7.40 1.14 -5.31
CA GLY A 228 8.31 0.48 -6.26
C GLY A 228 9.05 -0.71 -5.65
N ALA A 229 8.33 -1.74 -5.24
CA ALA A 229 8.92 -3.03 -4.91
C ALA A 229 9.71 -3.58 -6.10
N VAL A 230 10.92 -4.10 -5.84
CA VAL A 230 11.79 -4.65 -6.88
C VAL A 230 11.32 -6.06 -7.23
N VAL A 231 10.86 -6.24 -8.47
CA VAL A 231 10.38 -7.55 -8.96
C VAL A 231 11.50 -8.60 -8.87
N GLY A 232 11.15 -9.79 -8.38
CA GLY A 232 12.08 -10.90 -8.20
C GLY A 232 12.95 -10.83 -6.94
N VAL A 233 12.97 -9.67 -6.24
CA VAL A 233 13.76 -9.47 -5.01
C VAL A 233 12.86 -9.21 -3.80
N GLN A 234 11.79 -8.44 -4.01
CA GLN A 234 10.88 -8.03 -2.95
C GLN A 234 9.47 -8.54 -3.25
N PRO A 235 9.07 -9.71 -2.74
CA PRO A 235 7.70 -10.18 -2.85
C PRO A 235 6.73 -9.12 -2.31
N PHE A 236 5.70 -8.80 -3.11
CA PHE A 236 4.80 -7.70 -2.81
C PHE A 236 3.36 -8.19 -2.64
N GLY A 237 2.72 -7.72 -1.58
CA GLY A 237 1.31 -8.01 -1.30
C GLY A 237 0.94 -7.70 0.13
N GLY A 238 -0.37 -7.49 0.33
CA GLY A 238 -0.95 -7.11 1.61
C GLY A 238 -1.70 -8.23 2.31
N GLN A 239 -2.31 -7.87 3.42
CA GLN A 239 -3.20 -8.72 4.20
C GLN A 239 -4.47 -7.95 4.60
N ASN A 240 -5.47 -8.64 5.13
CA ASN A 240 -6.75 -8.08 5.55
C ASN A 240 -7.47 -7.38 4.38
N LEU A 241 -7.78 -6.07 4.50
CA LEU A 241 -8.43 -5.30 3.43
C LEU A 241 -7.52 -5.06 2.22
N SER A 242 -6.21 -5.29 2.35
CA SER A 242 -5.23 -5.04 1.29
C SER A 242 -4.88 -6.27 0.47
N GLY A 243 -5.38 -7.44 0.80
CA GLY A 243 -5.15 -8.63 -0.02
C GLY A 243 -5.39 -9.94 0.70
N THR A 244 -5.47 -11.00 -0.09
CA THR A 244 -5.66 -12.37 0.39
C THR A 244 -4.34 -13.12 0.60
N GLY A 245 -3.24 -12.59 0.03
CA GLY A 245 -2.04 -13.41 -0.19
C GLY A 245 -2.30 -14.58 -1.16
N PRO A 246 -1.27 -15.34 -1.48
CA PRO A 246 0.15 -15.08 -1.19
C PRO A 246 0.71 -13.88 -1.97
N LYS A 247 1.86 -13.37 -1.54
CA LYS A 247 2.52 -12.21 -2.18
C LYS A 247 2.94 -12.51 -3.61
N ALA A 248 2.67 -11.57 -4.50
CA ALA A 248 3.14 -11.61 -5.89
C ALA A 248 4.68 -11.67 -5.93
N GLY A 249 5.23 -12.57 -6.75
CA GLY A 249 6.67 -12.81 -6.84
C GLY A 249 7.29 -13.52 -5.64
N GLY A 250 6.47 -13.98 -4.68
CA GLY A 250 6.93 -14.75 -3.53
C GLY A 250 6.95 -16.27 -3.76
N PRO A 251 7.63 -17.02 -2.88
CA PRO A 251 7.82 -18.46 -3.05
C PRO A 251 6.51 -19.27 -2.99
N HIS A 252 5.45 -18.70 -2.39
CA HIS A 252 4.16 -19.36 -2.23
C HIS A 252 3.16 -19.00 -3.33
N TYR A 253 3.52 -18.13 -4.29
CA TYR A 253 2.58 -17.64 -5.30
C TYR A 253 2.22 -18.72 -6.32
N LEU A 254 3.20 -19.35 -6.94
CA LEU A 254 2.98 -20.42 -7.91
C LEU A 254 2.29 -21.65 -7.32
N PRO A 255 2.66 -22.15 -6.11
CA PRO A 255 1.95 -23.25 -5.47
C PRO A 255 0.44 -23.00 -5.28
N ARG A 256 0.00 -21.72 -5.21
CA ARG A 256 -1.42 -21.39 -5.07
C ARG A 256 -2.27 -21.77 -6.30
N PHE A 257 -1.63 -21.97 -7.45
CA PHE A 257 -2.27 -22.42 -8.70
C PHE A 257 -2.21 -23.93 -8.91
N ALA A 258 -1.58 -24.66 -7.99
CA ALA A 258 -1.45 -26.10 -8.03
C ALA A 258 -2.40 -26.79 -7.05
N THR A 259 -2.72 -28.05 -7.32
CA THR A 259 -3.45 -28.92 -6.40
C THR A 259 -2.56 -30.10 -6.00
N GLU A 260 -2.61 -30.49 -4.74
CA GLU A 260 -1.90 -31.65 -4.24
C GLU A 260 -2.70 -32.92 -4.50
N LYS A 261 -1.98 -34.00 -4.84
CA LYS A 261 -2.55 -35.34 -4.97
C LYS A 261 -1.70 -36.33 -4.19
N THR A 262 -2.31 -36.94 -3.19
CA THR A 262 -1.67 -38.02 -2.44
C THR A 262 -2.02 -39.36 -3.06
N VAL A 263 -1.02 -40.21 -3.32
CA VAL A 263 -1.19 -41.58 -3.79
C VAL A 263 -0.59 -42.51 -2.77
N THR A 264 -1.41 -43.43 -2.29
CA THR A 264 -0.96 -44.52 -1.37
C THR A 264 -1.13 -45.85 -2.07
N ILE A 265 -0.04 -46.61 -2.15
CA ILE A 265 -0.04 -47.89 -2.81
C ILE A 265 0.28 -48.96 -1.77
N ASN A 266 -0.62 -49.95 -1.62
CA ASN A 266 -0.33 -51.13 -0.82
C ASN A 266 0.38 -52.18 -1.71
N THR A 267 1.67 -52.24 -1.57
CA THR A 267 2.52 -53.18 -2.34
C THR A 267 2.29 -54.65 -1.98
N THR A 268 1.78 -54.93 -0.77
CA THR A 268 1.45 -56.29 -0.32
C THR A 268 0.26 -56.86 -1.12
N ALA A 269 -0.72 -56.02 -1.43
CA ALA A 269 -1.90 -56.42 -2.22
C ALA A 269 -1.55 -56.74 -3.68
N ALA A 270 -0.46 -56.20 -4.22
CA ALA A 270 0.04 -56.47 -5.58
C ALA A 270 0.85 -57.80 -5.68
N GLY A 271 0.96 -58.60 -4.62
CA GLY A 271 1.69 -59.85 -4.59
C GLY A 271 3.22 -59.70 -4.58
N GLY A 272 3.70 -58.48 -4.30
CA GLY A 272 5.14 -58.22 -4.17
C GLY A 272 5.72 -58.79 -2.88
N ASN A 273 6.82 -59.55 -2.97
CA ASN A 273 7.55 -60.00 -1.80
C ASN A 273 8.28 -58.79 -1.17
N ALA A 274 7.87 -58.45 0.06
CA ALA A 274 8.45 -57.31 0.80
C ALA A 274 9.97 -57.40 0.99
N SER A 275 10.52 -58.62 1.01
CA SER A 275 11.99 -58.88 1.08
C SER A 275 12.73 -58.51 -0.20
N LEU A 276 12.04 -58.36 -1.35
CA LEU A 276 12.69 -57.94 -2.59
C LEU A 276 12.81 -56.39 -2.70
N LEU A 277 12.02 -55.66 -1.92
CA LEU A 277 12.09 -54.21 -1.87
C LEU A 277 13.27 -53.66 -1.06
N THR A 278 13.87 -54.51 -0.21
CA THR A 278 15.04 -54.15 0.62
C THR A 278 16.37 -54.55 0.00
N LEU A 279 16.36 -55.16 -1.20
CA LEU A 279 17.60 -55.60 -1.90
C LEU A 279 18.14 -54.53 -2.88
N GLY A 280 17.64 -53.33 -2.83
CA GLY A 280 18.02 -52.20 -3.70
C GLY A 280 18.75 -51.05 -3.05
N GLU A 281 19.27 -51.21 -1.82
CA GLU A 281 20.16 -50.23 -1.17
C GLU A 281 21.61 -50.67 -1.26
#